data_16c57b7b579b36fcdf16bd4d72d8109a
#
_entry.id   16c57b7b579b36fcdf16bd4d72d8109a
#
_cell.length_a   1.000
_cell.length_b   1.000
_cell.length_c   1.000
_cell.angle_alpha   90.00
_cell.angle_beta   90.00
_cell.angle_gamma   90.00
#
_symmetry.space_group_name_H-M   'P 1'
#
loop_
_entity.id
_entity.type
_entity.pdbx_description
1 polymer ?
#
loop_
_entity_poly.entity_id
_entity_poly.type
_entity_poly.pdbx_seq_one_letter_code
_entity_poly.pdbx_strand_id
1 'polypeptide(L)'
;ISNKNTLPILDYFLMELNGNELKVTTSDLETTLIGSITVDSVESEGTIAAPAKLMLDSLKEFPELPLTIEVNDKNWEIKINWKSGSLSIPGASAVSYPAVPQLNAEKKELRLDVDTLVNGINKTIFATADDELRPVMNGIYINLAPDALTFVGTDAHKLVKYEAETENEVTASFILPKKPANLLKSVLLKEDDAIEMAFDSKNALFKLKSHTLVCRLIEGNYPNYNAVIPSNNPNKVLVDRIELVNGI
;
A
#
# COMPACT_ATOMS: atom_id res chain seq x y z
N ILE A 1 -5.72 8.42 -3.38
CA ILE A 1 -6.69 9.22 -2.60
C ILE A 1 -8.08 8.62 -2.79
N SER A 2 -8.80 8.47 -1.69
CA SER A 2 -10.18 7.95 -1.70
C SER A 2 -11.14 8.99 -2.28
N ASN A 3 -12.16 8.54 -3.01
CA ASN A 3 -13.24 9.44 -3.49
C ASN A 3 -14.28 9.80 -2.41
N LYS A 4 -14.13 9.26 -1.19
CA LYS A 4 -15.02 9.48 -0.05
C LYS A 4 -14.19 9.60 1.22
N ASN A 5 -13.48 10.73 1.37
CA ASN A 5 -12.72 10.99 2.58
C ASN A 5 -13.63 11.58 3.67
N THR A 6 -13.43 11.14 4.90
CA THR A 6 -14.15 11.66 6.08
C THR A 6 -13.64 13.04 6.49
N LEU A 7 -12.38 13.34 6.19
CA LEU A 7 -11.72 14.62 6.47
C LEU A 7 -11.34 15.30 5.16
N PRO A 8 -11.74 16.57 4.91
CA PRO A 8 -11.41 17.27 3.66
C PRO A 8 -9.92 17.38 3.36
N ILE A 9 -9.07 17.44 4.39
CA ILE A 9 -7.61 17.54 4.21
C ILE A 9 -7.01 16.28 3.56
N LEU A 10 -7.69 15.14 3.61
CA LEU A 10 -7.27 13.89 2.96
C LEU A 10 -7.44 13.91 1.43
N ASP A 11 -8.08 14.93 0.88
CA ASP A 11 -8.11 15.19 -0.56
C ASP A 11 -6.82 15.88 -1.05
N TYR A 12 -5.91 16.18 -0.13
CA TYR A 12 -4.63 16.83 -0.39
C TYR A 12 -3.47 15.85 -0.25
N PHE A 13 -2.39 16.13 -0.96
CA PHE A 13 -1.07 15.60 -0.65
C PHE A 13 -0.42 16.43 0.45
N LEU A 14 0.12 15.78 1.47
CA LEU A 14 1.07 16.44 2.34
C LEU A 14 2.44 16.42 1.64
N MET A 15 3.01 17.58 1.40
CA MET A 15 4.33 17.77 0.81
C MET A 15 5.25 18.34 1.87
N GLU A 16 6.36 17.65 2.15
CA GLU A 16 7.34 18.02 3.17
C GLU A 16 8.73 18.05 2.53
N LEU A 17 9.37 19.20 2.54
CA LEU A 17 10.72 19.39 2.03
C LEU A 17 11.70 19.53 3.18
N ASN A 18 12.63 18.59 3.29
CA ASN A 18 13.71 18.60 4.28
C ASN A 18 15.05 18.30 3.56
N GLY A 19 16.00 19.22 3.67
CA GLY A 19 17.21 19.15 2.85
C GLY A 19 16.83 19.07 1.37
N ASN A 20 17.36 18.13 0.64
CA ASN A 20 17.04 17.89 -0.77
C ASN A 20 16.00 16.77 -1.00
N GLU A 21 15.33 16.30 0.04
CA GLU A 21 14.29 15.28 -0.06
C GLU A 21 12.89 15.90 0.05
N LEU A 22 12.11 15.76 -1.03
CA LEU A 22 10.68 16.08 -1.02
C LEU A 22 9.90 14.81 -0.75
N LYS A 23 9.22 14.74 0.39
CA LYS A 23 8.25 13.69 0.73
C LYS A 23 6.85 14.10 0.34
N VAL A 24 6.15 13.19 -0.31
CA VAL A 24 4.74 13.36 -0.69
C VAL A 24 3.94 12.25 -0.03
N THR A 25 3.07 12.63 0.90
CA THR A 25 2.25 11.70 1.68
C THR A 25 0.78 11.80 1.27
N THR A 26 0.14 10.66 1.11
CA THR A 26 -1.31 10.56 0.95
C THR A 26 -1.87 9.53 1.92
N SER A 27 -3.05 9.80 2.48
CA SER A 27 -3.68 8.94 3.49
C SER A 27 -5.20 8.92 3.35
N ASP A 28 -5.82 7.86 3.84
CA ASP A 28 -7.27 7.77 4.06
C ASP A 28 -7.60 7.33 5.51
N LEU A 29 -6.63 7.48 6.43
CA LEU A 29 -6.59 7.04 7.82
C LEU A 29 -6.32 5.54 8.03
N GLU A 30 -6.68 4.69 7.07
CA GLU A 30 -6.43 3.24 7.13
C GLU A 30 -5.16 2.84 6.37
N THR A 31 -4.83 3.60 5.33
CA THR A 31 -3.67 3.36 4.47
C THR A 31 -2.98 4.67 4.16
N THR A 32 -1.69 4.72 4.39
CA THR A 32 -0.83 5.87 4.08
C THR A 32 0.25 5.43 3.10
N LEU A 33 0.41 6.16 2.00
CA LEU A 33 1.49 5.97 1.05
C LEU A 33 2.37 7.22 1.05
N ILE A 34 3.67 7.01 1.21
CA ILE A 34 4.69 8.06 1.22
C ILE A 34 5.62 7.79 0.04
N GLY A 35 5.80 8.77 -0.83
CA GLY A 35 6.82 8.77 -1.87
C GLY A 35 7.90 9.80 -1.54
N SER A 36 9.15 9.51 -1.88
CA SER A 36 10.29 10.41 -1.73
C SER A 36 10.91 10.72 -3.08
N ILE A 37 11.23 11.99 -3.30
CA ILE A 37 11.85 12.50 -4.52
C ILE A 37 13.05 13.36 -4.10
N THR A 38 14.20 13.15 -4.70
CA THR A 38 15.35 14.05 -4.55
C THR A 38 15.14 15.27 -5.46
N VAL A 39 15.26 16.48 -4.92
CA VAL A 39 15.18 17.73 -5.66
C VAL A 39 16.56 18.29 -5.92
N ASP A 40 16.73 18.97 -7.07
CA ASP A 40 18.03 19.46 -7.53
C ASP A 40 18.54 20.66 -6.73
N SER A 41 17.64 21.53 -6.30
CA SER A 41 17.97 22.73 -5.52
C SER A 41 16.88 23.09 -4.53
N VAL A 42 17.27 23.62 -3.38
CA VAL A 42 16.37 24.02 -2.30
C VAL A 42 16.80 25.40 -1.80
N GLU A 43 15.86 26.34 -1.77
CA GLU A 43 16.06 27.66 -1.19
C GLU A 43 15.56 27.71 0.25
N SER A 44 14.47 26.99 0.55
CA SER A 44 13.89 26.93 1.89
C SER A 44 13.15 25.61 2.10
N GLU A 45 13.21 25.08 3.31
CA GLU A 45 12.44 23.92 3.75
C GLU A 45 11.03 24.34 4.15
N GLY A 46 10.09 23.38 4.15
CA GLY A 46 8.73 23.68 4.57
C GLY A 46 7.75 22.53 4.30
N THR A 47 6.51 22.79 4.71
CA THR A 47 5.44 21.80 4.62
C THR A 47 4.16 22.47 4.15
N ILE A 48 3.47 21.84 3.19
CA ILE A 48 2.22 22.32 2.60
C ILE A 48 1.28 21.16 2.29
N ALA A 49 -0.03 21.40 2.42
CA ALA A 49 -1.04 20.50 1.86
C ALA A 49 -1.45 21.02 0.46
N ALA A 50 -1.20 20.20 -0.57
CA ALA A 50 -1.50 20.52 -1.97
C ALA A 50 -2.73 19.73 -2.45
N PRO A 51 -3.72 20.36 -3.12
CA PRO A 51 -4.92 19.67 -3.59
C PRO A 51 -4.53 18.61 -4.62
N ALA A 52 -4.69 17.34 -4.26
CA ALA A 52 -4.06 16.23 -4.94
C ALA A 52 -4.54 16.03 -6.38
N LYS A 53 -5.85 16.13 -6.61
CA LYS A 53 -6.41 15.97 -7.94
C LYS A 53 -5.93 17.08 -8.87
N LEU A 54 -6.06 18.34 -8.43
CA LEU A 54 -5.66 19.50 -9.23
C LEU A 54 -4.16 19.47 -9.52
N MET A 55 -3.33 19.17 -8.51
CA MET A 55 -1.88 19.03 -8.68
C MET A 55 -1.55 17.95 -9.71
N LEU A 56 -2.14 16.74 -9.57
CA LEU A 56 -1.88 15.62 -10.46
C LEU A 56 -2.33 15.91 -11.90
N ASP A 57 -3.52 16.47 -12.07
CA ASP A 57 -4.05 16.79 -13.40
C ASP A 57 -3.20 17.88 -14.07
N SER A 58 -2.75 18.88 -13.30
CA SER A 58 -1.85 19.93 -13.83
C SER A 58 -0.48 19.39 -14.23
N LEU A 59 0.13 18.56 -13.38
CA LEU A 59 1.47 17.99 -13.65
C LEU A 59 1.49 17.10 -14.89
N LYS A 60 0.38 16.44 -15.23
CA LYS A 60 0.28 15.62 -16.46
C LYS A 60 0.31 16.44 -17.75
N GLU A 61 -0.15 17.69 -17.67
CA GLU A 61 -0.20 18.59 -18.83
C GLU A 61 1.12 19.37 -19.02
N PHE A 62 2.02 19.33 -18.03
CA PHE A 62 3.30 20.05 -18.14
C PHE A 62 4.26 19.31 -19.06
N PRO A 63 5.06 20.06 -19.85
CA PRO A 63 6.13 19.45 -20.61
C PRO A 63 7.21 18.87 -19.70
N GLU A 64 8.01 17.94 -20.21
CA GLU A 64 9.19 17.38 -19.50
C GLU A 64 10.30 18.44 -19.35
N LEU A 65 10.08 19.40 -18.48
CA LEU A 65 11.01 20.51 -18.18
C LEU A 65 11.18 20.62 -16.67
N PRO A 66 12.32 21.17 -16.21
CA PRO A 66 12.48 21.50 -14.80
C PRO A 66 11.37 22.42 -14.29
N LEU A 67 10.83 22.10 -13.15
CA LEU A 67 9.80 22.87 -12.45
C LEU A 67 10.37 23.48 -11.19
N THR A 68 10.00 24.72 -10.92
CA THR A 68 10.26 25.37 -9.62
C THR A 68 8.94 25.51 -8.89
N ILE A 69 8.87 24.99 -7.66
CA ILE A 69 7.69 25.08 -6.80
C ILE A 69 7.98 26.08 -5.69
N GLU A 70 7.20 27.15 -5.63
CA GLU A 70 7.24 28.17 -4.59
C GLU A 70 5.97 28.06 -3.75
N VAL A 71 6.12 28.16 -2.43
CA VAL A 71 4.99 28.15 -1.50
C VAL A 71 4.97 29.45 -0.71
N ASN A 72 3.82 30.12 -0.72
CA ASN A 72 3.60 31.30 0.10
C ASN A 72 2.94 30.89 1.42
N ASP A 73 3.67 30.94 2.51
CA ASP A 73 3.25 30.54 3.86
C ASP A 73 2.18 31.44 4.50
N LYS A 74 1.90 32.63 3.91
CA LYS A 74 0.85 33.55 4.39
C LYS A 74 -0.54 33.21 3.88
N ASN A 75 -0.63 32.79 2.64
CA ASN A 75 -1.91 32.49 1.99
C ASN A 75 -2.02 31.07 1.45
N TRP A 76 -0.98 30.23 1.66
CA TRP A 76 -0.87 28.83 1.24
C TRP A 76 -0.95 28.65 -0.29
N GLU A 77 -0.64 29.68 -1.07
CA GLU A 77 -0.58 29.59 -2.51
C GLU A 77 0.67 28.79 -2.93
N ILE A 78 0.47 27.83 -3.82
CA ILE A 78 1.51 27.04 -4.45
C ILE A 78 1.69 27.53 -5.87
N LYS A 79 2.84 28.08 -6.21
CA LYS A 79 3.18 28.55 -7.53
C LYS A 79 4.18 27.60 -8.18
N ILE A 80 3.82 27.08 -9.33
CA ILE A 80 4.65 26.17 -10.13
C ILE A 80 5.11 26.95 -11.36
N ASN A 81 6.41 27.15 -11.49
CA ASN A 81 7.03 27.87 -12.59
C ASN A 81 7.80 26.91 -13.50
N TRP A 82 7.74 27.14 -14.79
CA TRP A 82 8.57 26.50 -15.82
C TRP A 82 8.98 27.51 -16.87
N LYS A 83 9.89 27.14 -17.80
CA LYS A 83 10.52 28.05 -18.75
C LYS A 83 9.55 28.98 -19.50
N SER A 84 8.34 28.52 -19.82
CA SER A 84 7.40 29.24 -20.68
C SER A 84 6.09 29.62 -19.97
N GLY A 85 5.97 29.41 -18.67
CA GLY A 85 4.74 29.73 -17.95
C GLY A 85 4.79 29.51 -16.45
N SER A 86 3.68 29.81 -15.80
CA SER A 86 3.47 29.57 -14.38
C SER A 86 2.02 29.20 -14.10
N LEU A 87 1.79 28.44 -13.04
CA LEU A 87 0.48 28.07 -12.54
C LEU A 87 0.44 28.33 -11.03
N SER A 88 -0.64 28.95 -10.57
CA SER A 88 -0.92 29.10 -9.13
C SER A 88 -2.06 28.18 -8.72
N ILE A 89 -1.85 27.43 -7.64
CA ILE A 89 -2.81 26.48 -7.06
C ILE A 89 -3.06 26.87 -5.61
N PRO A 90 -4.32 26.93 -5.14
CA PRO A 90 -4.61 27.15 -3.73
C PRO A 90 -4.25 25.90 -2.93
N GLY A 91 -3.28 25.99 -2.03
CA GLY A 91 -2.96 24.97 -1.04
C GLY A 91 -3.69 25.19 0.27
N ALA A 92 -3.29 24.45 1.29
CA ALA A 92 -3.80 24.57 2.66
C ALA A 92 -2.69 24.36 3.69
N SER A 93 -2.95 24.80 4.92
CA SER A 93 -2.07 24.50 6.05
C SER A 93 -1.97 22.99 6.30
N ALA A 94 -0.76 22.47 6.46
CA ALA A 94 -0.49 21.09 6.77
C ALA A 94 -0.79 20.68 8.23
N VAL A 95 -1.04 21.65 9.11
CA VAL A 95 -1.20 21.44 10.57
C VAL A 95 -2.30 20.43 10.91
N SER A 96 -3.36 20.38 10.12
CA SER A 96 -4.49 19.45 10.32
C SER A 96 -4.31 18.10 9.61
N TYR A 97 -3.18 17.88 8.92
CA TYR A 97 -2.95 16.59 8.25
C TYR A 97 -2.66 15.49 9.29
N PRO A 98 -3.32 14.33 9.20
CA PRO A 98 -3.13 13.27 10.15
C PRO A 98 -1.69 12.76 10.17
N ALA A 99 -1.17 12.49 11.36
CA ALA A 99 0.15 11.89 11.51
C ALA A 99 0.16 10.45 10.94
N VAL A 100 1.30 10.08 10.37
CA VAL A 100 1.53 8.70 9.92
C VAL A 100 1.54 7.76 11.13
N PRO A 101 0.77 6.66 11.12
CA PRO A 101 0.77 5.70 12.20
C PRO A 101 2.18 5.16 12.47
N GLN A 102 2.59 5.12 13.73
CA GLN A 102 3.86 4.55 14.15
C GLN A 102 3.64 3.13 14.67
N LEU A 103 4.55 2.23 14.35
CA LEU A 103 4.57 0.89 14.94
C LEU A 103 5.02 0.97 16.40
N ASN A 104 4.48 0.11 17.24
CA ASN A 104 4.86 0.04 18.65
C ASN A 104 6.25 -0.60 18.86
N ALA A 105 6.71 -0.63 20.12
CA ALA A 105 8.02 -1.17 20.47
C ALA A 105 8.16 -2.70 20.28
N GLU A 106 7.03 -3.42 20.19
CA GLU A 106 6.98 -4.87 20.00
C GLU A 106 6.89 -5.27 18.52
N LYS A 107 7.11 -4.32 17.60
CA LYS A 107 7.11 -4.59 16.18
C LYS A 107 8.06 -5.73 15.83
N LYS A 108 7.62 -6.54 14.87
CA LYS A 108 8.45 -7.55 14.22
C LYS A 108 8.92 -7.02 12.89
N GLU A 109 10.15 -7.33 12.53
CA GLU A 109 10.76 -6.90 11.27
C GLU A 109 11.22 -8.13 10.49
N LEU A 110 11.05 -8.10 9.18
CA LEU A 110 11.49 -9.16 8.29
C LEU A 110 11.75 -8.62 6.90
N ARG A 111 12.47 -9.39 6.11
CA ARG A 111 12.67 -9.13 4.69
C ARG A 111 11.82 -10.11 3.88
N LEU A 112 11.08 -9.61 2.91
CA LEU A 112 10.20 -10.39 2.06
C LEU A 112 10.67 -10.32 0.61
N ASP A 113 10.73 -11.47 -0.04
CA ASP A 113 10.92 -11.58 -1.47
C ASP A 113 9.72 -10.97 -2.21
N VAL A 114 10.00 -10.12 -3.21
CA VAL A 114 8.98 -9.38 -3.95
C VAL A 114 8.07 -10.32 -4.73
N ASP A 115 8.64 -11.30 -5.44
CA ASP A 115 7.88 -12.23 -6.26
C ASP A 115 6.96 -13.10 -5.40
N THR A 116 7.46 -13.55 -4.25
CA THR A 116 6.67 -14.33 -3.27
C THR A 116 5.49 -13.52 -2.76
N LEU A 117 5.70 -12.25 -2.39
CA LEU A 117 4.65 -11.37 -1.91
C LEU A 117 3.62 -11.05 -3.00
N VAL A 118 4.08 -10.69 -4.20
CA VAL A 118 3.23 -10.40 -5.37
C VAL A 118 2.40 -11.63 -5.75
N ASN A 119 3.03 -12.80 -5.82
CA ASN A 119 2.33 -14.06 -6.13
C ASN A 119 1.30 -14.41 -5.06
N GLY A 120 1.66 -14.30 -3.77
CA GLY A 120 0.75 -14.54 -2.66
C GLY A 120 -0.49 -13.65 -2.73
N ILE A 121 -0.30 -12.34 -2.92
CA ILE A 121 -1.40 -11.38 -3.08
C ILE A 121 -2.24 -11.71 -4.31
N ASN A 122 -1.62 -11.87 -5.49
CA ASN A 122 -2.35 -12.11 -6.75
C ASN A 122 -3.20 -13.37 -6.72
N LYS A 123 -2.67 -14.44 -6.11
CA LYS A 123 -3.35 -15.75 -6.08
C LYS A 123 -4.45 -15.84 -5.03
N THR A 124 -4.55 -14.90 -4.09
CA THR A 124 -5.50 -15.00 -2.97
C THR A 124 -6.50 -13.85 -2.87
N ILE A 125 -6.15 -12.66 -3.34
CA ILE A 125 -6.95 -11.45 -3.15
C ILE A 125 -8.36 -11.55 -3.76
N PHE A 126 -8.52 -12.22 -4.89
CA PHE A 126 -9.83 -12.38 -5.54
C PHE A 126 -10.79 -13.27 -4.77
N ALA A 127 -10.27 -14.07 -3.84
CA ALA A 127 -11.07 -14.95 -3.01
C ALA A 127 -11.53 -14.27 -1.71
N THR A 128 -11.01 -13.08 -1.37
CA THR A 128 -11.43 -12.33 -0.18
C THR A 128 -12.85 -11.79 -0.32
N ALA A 129 -13.53 -11.60 0.82
CA ALA A 129 -14.88 -11.04 0.86
C ALA A 129 -14.90 -9.51 0.72
N ASP A 130 -16.10 -8.98 0.53
CA ASP A 130 -16.46 -7.57 0.75
C ASP A 130 -17.75 -7.60 1.63
N ASP A 131 -17.59 -7.93 2.91
CA ASP A 131 -18.69 -8.21 3.83
C ASP A 131 -18.46 -7.51 5.18
N GLU A 132 -19.30 -6.55 5.51
CA GLU A 132 -19.21 -5.78 6.75
C GLU A 132 -19.49 -6.62 8.01
N LEU A 133 -20.20 -7.73 7.87
CA LEU A 133 -20.52 -8.63 8.99
C LEU A 133 -19.35 -9.57 9.33
N ARG A 134 -18.44 -9.79 8.38
CA ARG A 134 -17.29 -10.68 8.54
C ARG A 134 -15.99 -10.00 8.10
N PRO A 135 -15.60 -8.90 8.77
CA PRO A 135 -14.48 -8.07 8.36
C PRO A 135 -13.14 -8.82 8.25
N VAL A 136 -12.93 -9.88 9.02
CA VAL A 136 -11.72 -10.72 8.95
C VAL A 136 -11.53 -11.40 7.59
N MET A 137 -12.60 -11.58 6.81
CA MET A 137 -12.53 -12.15 5.46
C MET A 137 -12.30 -11.09 4.37
N ASN A 138 -12.34 -9.79 4.70
CA ASN A 138 -12.11 -8.69 3.74
C ASN A 138 -10.62 -8.42 3.49
N GLY A 139 -9.76 -9.33 3.92
CA GLY A 139 -8.33 -9.26 3.75
C GLY A 139 -7.69 -10.62 3.48
N ILE A 140 -6.43 -10.58 3.15
CA ILE A 140 -5.59 -11.78 2.97
C ILE A 140 -4.98 -12.13 4.33
N TYR A 141 -5.25 -13.32 4.82
CA TYR A 141 -4.55 -13.87 5.96
C TYR A 141 -3.15 -14.29 5.53
N ILE A 142 -2.14 -13.74 6.20
CA ILE A 142 -0.73 -14.05 5.97
C ILE A 142 -0.19 -14.72 7.22
N ASN A 143 0.40 -15.90 7.04
CA ASN A 143 1.00 -16.67 8.12
C ASN A 143 2.47 -16.95 7.82
N LEU A 144 3.32 -16.48 8.70
CA LEU A 144 4.76 -16.69 8.71
C LEU A 144 5.06 -17.88 9.62
N ALA A 145 5.52 -18.97 9.04
CA ALA A 145 6.09 -20.14 9.74
C ALA A 145 7.58 -20.23 9.43
N PRO A 146 8.38 -20.97 10.20
CA PRO A 146 9.84 -21.03 10.00
C PRO A 146 10.27 -21.43 8.59
N ASP A 147 9.49 -22.27 7.94
CA ASP A 147 9.78 -22.91 6.64
C ASP A 147 8.81 -22.51 5.53
N ALA A 148 7.78 -21.70 5.84
CA ALA A 148 6.74 -21.34 4.88
C ALA A 148 6.13 -19.96 5.10
N LEU A 149 5.76 -19.33 4.01
CA LEU A 149 4.91 -18.14 3.98
C LEU A 149 3.59 -18.49 3.31
N THR A 150 2.51 -18.48 4.09
CA THR A 150 1.17 -18.87 3.63
C THR A 150 0.27 -17.67 3.48
N PHE A 151 -0.44 -17.59 2.36
CA PHE A 151 -1.47 -16.60 2.06
C PHE A 151 -2.81 -17.31 1.91
N VAL A 152 -3.86 -16.79 2.53
CA VAL A 152 -5.21 -17.35 2.43
C VAL A 152 -6.22 -16.24 2.18
N GLY A 153 -7.07 -16.45 1.19
CA GLY A 153 -8.26 -15.64 0.93
C GLY A 153 -9.51 -16.50 0.95
N THR A 154 -10.59 -16.04 1.58
CA THR A 154 -11.91 -16.71 1.56
C THR A 154 -13.04 -15.70 1.72
N ASP A 155 -14.18 -16.00 1.12
CA ASP A 155 -15.47 -15.32 1.32
C ASP A 155 -16.53 -16.26 1.91
N ALA A 156 -16.11 -17.41 2.44
CA ALA A 156 -16.92 -18.53 2.94
C ALA A 156 -17.55 -19.41 1.83
N HIS A 157 -17.50 -19.03 0.56
CA HIS A 157 -17.99 -19.82 -0.58
C HIS A 157 -16.85 -20.41 -1.41
N LYS A 158 -15.75 -19.67 -1.51
CA LYS A 158 -14.49 -20.10 -2.11
C LYS A 158 -13.33 -19.86 -1.15
N LEU A 159 -12.30 -20.67 -1.27
CA LEU A 159 -11.07 -20.55 -0.49
C LEU A 159 -9.88 -20.80 -1.39
N VAL A 160 -8.88 -19.95 -1.28
CA VAL A 160 -7.59 -20.15 -1.91
C VAL A 160 -6.50 -20.07 -0.85
N LYS A 161 -5.67 -21.09 -0.81
CA LYS A 161 -4.41 -21.12 -0.05
C LYS A 161 -3.26 -21.12 -1.05
N TYR A 162 -2.33 -20.20 -0.88
CA TYR A 162 -1.04 -20.19 -1.56
C TYR A 162 0.05 -20.29 -0.51
N GLU A 163 1.01 -21.17 -0.72
CA GLU A 163 2.13 -21.40 0.18
C GLU A 163 3.42 -21.36 -0.61
N ALA A 164 4.39 -20.60 -0.11
CA ALA A 164 5.74 -20.53 -0.63
C ALA A 164 6.71 -21.06 0.44
N GLU A 165 7.65 -21.87 0.03
CA GLU A 165 8.77 -22.30 0.88
C GLU A 165 9.69 -21.09 1.09
N THR A 166 9.90 -20.71 2.33
CA THR A 166 10.76 -19.58 2.73
C THR A 166 11.37 -19.88 4.08
N GLU A 167 12.56 -19.37 4.32
CA GLU A 167 13.15 -19.38 5.66
C GLU A 167 12.76 -18.08 6.36
N ASN A 168 12.01 -18.18 7.45
CA ASN A 168 11.57 -17.03 8.24
C ASN A 168 12.10 -17.10 9.66
N GLU A 169 12.74 -16.03 10.12
CA GLU A 169 13.15 -15.87 11.51
C GLU A 169 11.97 -15.50 12.43
N VAL A 170 10.87 -15.02 11.84
CA VAL A 170 9.70 -14.51 12.55
C VAL A 170 8.53 -15.46 12.36
N THR A 171 7.96 -15.96 13.47
CA THR A 171 6.67 -16.67 13.46
C THR A 171 5.57 -15.70 13.88
N ALA A 172 4.59 -15.50 13.01
CA ALA A 172 3.46 -14.60 13.25
C ALA A 172 2.35 -14.79 12.21
N SER A 173 1.19 -14.20 12.47
CA SER A 173 0.14 -14.09 11.48
C SER A 173 -0.61 -12.77 11.60
N PHE A 174 -1.14 -12.28 10.49
CA PHE A 174 -1.94 -11.06 10.43
C PHE A 174 -2.86 -11.09 9.22
N ILE A 175 -3.82 -10.17 9.18
CA ILE A 175 -4.77 -10.04 8.06
C ILE A 175 -4.51 -8.70 7.37
N LEU A 176 -3.98 -8.76 6.15
CA LEU A 176 -3.72 -7.60 5.29
C LEU A 176 -4.99 -7.20 4.57
N PRO A 177 -5.54 -5.98 4.76
CA PRO A 177 -6.75 -5.55 4.08
C PRO A 177 -6.58 -5.51 2.56
N LYS A 178 -7.68 -5.69 1.84
CA LYS A 178 -7.73 -5.75 0.38
C LYS A 178 -7.18 -4.49 -0.31
N LYS A 179 -7.48 -3.30 0.23
CA LYS A 179 -7.02 -2.03 -0.35
C LYS A 179 -5.50 -1.88 -0.33
N PRO A 180 -4.81 -1.96 0.84
CA PRO A 180 -3.34 -1.91 0.86
C PRO A 180 -2.70 -3.08 0.09
N ALA A 181 -3.29 -4.27 0.05
CA ALA A 181 -2.80 -5.37 -0.76
C ALA A 181 -2.79 -5.03 -2.27
N ASN A 182 -3.85 -4.38 -2.78
CA ASN A 182 -3.90 -3.91 -4.17
C ASN A 182 -2.90 -2.78 -4.44
N LEU A 183 -2.68 -1.86 -3.49
CA LEU A 183 -1.68 -0.81 -3.63
C LEU A 183 -0.27 -1.41 -3.66
N LEU A 184 0.05 -2.32 -2.74
CA LEU A 184 1.32 -3.04 -2.74
C LEU A 184 1.59 -3.71 -4.08
N LYS A 185 0.64 -4.46 -4.61
CA LYS A 185 0.76 -5.09 -5.91
C LYS A 185 1.17 -4.11 -7.01
N SER A 186 0.64 -2.88 -7.01
CA SER A 186 0.95 -1.89 -8.03
C SER A 186 2.33 -1.26 -7.88
N VAL A 187 2.81 -1.09 -6.66
CA VAL A 187 4.12 -0.47 -6.39
C VAL A 187 5.26 -1.50 -6.40
N LEU A 188 4.99 -2.74 -6.00
CA LEU A 188 5.97 -3.84 -5.99
C LEU A 188 6.48 -4.20 -7.38
N LEU A 189 5.72 -3.95 -8.45
CA LEU A 189 6.16 -4.18 -9.84
C LEU A 189 7.40 -3.36 -10.23
N LYS A 190 7.79 -2.37 -9.43
CA LYS A 190 8.97 -1.50 -9.65
C LYS A 190 10.13 -1.85 -8.73
N GLU A 191 9.95 -2.82 -7.86
CA GLU A 191 10.98 -3.31 -6.93
C GLU A 191 11.70 -4.51 -7.55
N ASP A 192 12.97 -4.74 -7.16
CA ASP A 192 13.75 -5.83 -7.75
C ASP A 192 13.62 -7.11 -6.93
N ASP A 193 14.37 -7.25 -5.81
CA ASP A 193 14.51 -8.56 -5.16
C ASP A 193 13.66 -8.72 -3.91
N ALA A 194 13.81 -7.82 -2.94
CA ALA A 194 13.16 -7.94 -1.64
C ALA A 194 12.90 -6.57 -1.00
N ILE A 195 11.88 -6.51 -0.16
CA ILE A 195 11.49 -5.34 0.60
C ILE A 195 11.63 -5.58 2.11
N GLU A 196 11.77 -4.50 2.85
CA GLU A 196 11.69 -4.53 4.31
C GLU A 196 10.22 -4.38 4.73
N MET A 197 9.78 -5.26 5.62
CA MET A 197 8.48 -5.19 6.25
C MET A 197 8.64 -5.13 7.76
N ALA A 198 7.86 -4.26 8.40
CA ALA A 198 7.68 -4.24 9.84
C ALA A 198 6.20 -4.27 10.16
N PHE A 199 5.80 -4.92 11.25
CA PHE A 199 4.41 -4.94 11.67
C PHE A 199 4.28 -5.15 13.18
N ASP A 200 3.18 -4.67 13.72
CA ASP A 200 2.73 -4.93 15.08
C ASP A 200 1.31 -5.54 15.07
N SER A 201 0.62 -5.53 16.19
CA SER A 201 -0.74 -6.06 16.30
C SER A 201 -1.81 -5.26 15.52
N LYS A 202 -1.52 -4.02 15.11
CA LYS A 202 -2.48 -3.10 14.50
C LYS A 202 -2.09 -2.61 13.13
N ASN A 203 -0.79 -2.47 12.87
CA ASN A 203 -0.30 -1.80 11.67
C ASN A 203 0.80 -2.64 11.00
N ALA A 204 0.91 -2.47 9.69
CA ALA A 204 2.05 -2.97 8.91
C ALA A 204 2.66 -1.83 8.11
N LEU A 205 3.99 -1.86 7.98
CA LEU A 205 4.80 -0.94 7.21
C LEU A 205 5.60 -1.74 6.18
N PHE A 206 5.53 -1.33 4.94
CA PHE A 206 6.29 -1.89 3.81
C PHE A 206 7.19 -0.79 3.27
N LYS A 207 8.50 -1.00 3.36
CA LYS A 207 9.50 -0.06 2.88
C LYS A 207 10.07 -0.54 1.55
N LEU A 208 9.81 0.23 0.52
CA LEU A 208 10.26 0.03 -0.84
C LEU A 208 11.38 1.04 -1.16
N LYS A 209 11.97 0.98 -2.34
CA LYS A 209 13.09 1.89 -2.74
C LYS A 209 12.71 3.37 -2.63
N SER A 210 11.58 3.76 -3.21
CA SER A 210 11.14 5.16 -3.28
C SER A 210 9.80 5.42 -2.59
N HIS A 211 9.21 4.39 -1.97
CA HIS A 211 7.91 4.48 -1.34
C HIS A 211 7.90 3.77 0.02
N THR A 212 7.06 4.26 0.90
CA THR A 212 6.70 3.54 2.13
C THR A 212 5.19 3.45 2.19
N LEU A 213 4.66 2.25 2.37
CA LEU A 213 3.25 2.02 2.60
C LEU A 213 3.05 1.62 4.05
N VAL A 214 2.18 2.35 4.75
CA VAL A 214 1.74 2.01 6.11
C VAL A 214 0.26 1.72 6.05
N CYS A 215 -0.19 0.63 6.64
CA CYS A 215 -1.61 0.31 6.68
C CYS A 215 -2.02 -0.29 8.02
N ARG A 216 -3.29 -0.08 8.36
CA ARG A 216 -3.94 -0.75 9.48
C ARG A 216 -4.25 -2.19 9.08
N LEU A 217 -3.99 -3.13 9.99
CA LEU A 217 -4.33 -4.53 9.82
C LEU A 217 -5.78 -4.78 10.29
N ILE A 218 -6.42 -5.82 9.74
CA ILE A 218 -7.74 -6.24 10.23
C ILE A 218 -7.55 -7.02 11.52
N GLU A 219 -8.17 -6.53 12.59
CA GLU A 219 -8.16 -7.19 13.90
C GLU A 219 -9.17 -8.36 13.92
N GLY A 220 -8.79 -9.45 14.58
CA GLY A 220 -9.66 -10.61 14.82
C GLY A 220 -9.01 -11.94 14.46
N ASN A 221 -9.74 -13.01 14.74
CA ASN A 221 -9.28 -14.37 14.44
C ASN A 221 -9.76 -14.79 13.06
N TYR A 222 -8.80 -15.13 12.19
CA TYR A 222 -9.13 -15.70 10.88
C TYR A 222 -9.76 -17.10 11.05
N PRO A 223 -10.74 -17.48 10.22
CA PRO A 223 -11.37 -18.81 10.30
C PRO A 223 -10.36 -19.95 10.17
N ASN A 224 -10.62 -21.07 10.81
CA ASN A 224 -9.81 -22.27 10.65
C ASN A 224 -10.01 -22.86 9.25
N TYR A 225 -9.30 -22.31 8.28
CA TYR A 225 -9.40 -22.70 6.88
C TYR A 225 -8.92 -24.13 6.61
N ASN A 226 -8.02 -24.69 7.45
CA ASN A 226 -7.54 -26.05 7.27
C ASN A 226 -8.65 -27.07 7.50
N ALA A 227 -9.66 -26.76 8.32
CA ALA A 227 -10.77 -27.67 8.59
C ALA A 227 -11.72 -27.85 7.40
N VAL A 228 -11.72 -26.94 6.44
CA VAL A 228 -12.60 -26.99 5.27
C VAL A 228 -11.90 -27.45 4.00
N ILE A 229 -10.58 -27.61 4.02
CA ILE A 229 -9.82 -28.16 2.87
C ILE A 229 -9.98 -29.68 2.85
N PRO A 230 -10.57 -30.25 1.79
CA PRO A 230 -10.75 -31.71 1.70
C PRO A 230 -9.41 -32.42 1.60
N SER A 231 -9.14 -33.38 2.48
CA SER A 231 -7.90 -34.16 2.51
C SER A 231 -7.98 -35.53 1.86
N ASN A 232 -9.19 -36.10 1.75
CA ASN A 232 -9.39 -37.47 1.29
C ASN A 232 -10.37 -37.52 0.10
N ASN A 233 -9.95 -36.98 -1.06
CA ASN A 233 -10.75 -37.06 -2.29
C ASN A 233 -10.44 -38.36 -3.02
N PRO A 234 -11.44 -39.28 -3.22
CA PRO A 234 -11.22 -40.52 -3.90
C PRO A 234 -11.03 -40.35 -5.41
N ASN A 235 -11.60 -39.29 -5.98
CA ASN A 235 -11.53 -39.00 -7.40
C ASN A 235 -10.51 -37.91 -7.68
N LYS A 236 -9.59 -38.19 -8.61
CA LYS A 236 -8.56 -37.24 -9.05
C LYS A 236 -8.61 -37.14 -10.57
N VAL A 237 -8.54 -35.92 -11.08
CA VAL A 237 -8.45 -35.65 -12.52
C VAL A 237 -7.18 -34.81 -12.75
N LEU A 238 -6.37 -35.24 -13.71
CA LEU A 238 -5.22 -34.50 -14.20
C LEU A 238 -5.58 -33.90 -15.55
N VAL A 239 -5.52 -32.58 -15.67
CA VAL A 239 -5.84 -31.85 -16.91
C VAL A 239 -4.78 -30.80 -17.17
N ASP A 240 -4.52 -30.49 -18.44
CA ASP A 240 -3.74 -29.31 -18.80
C ASP A 240 -4.58 -28.05 -18.54
N ARG A 241 -3.98 -27.11 -17.85
CA ARG A 241 -4.66 -25.85 -17.45
C ARG A 241 -5.10 -25.02 -18.65
N ILE A 242 -4.25 -24.94 -19.68
CA ILE A 242 -4.52 -24.10 -20.86
C ILE A 242 -5.63 -24.74 -21.70
N GLU A 243 -5.58 -26.06 -21.88
CA GLU A 243 -6.64 -26.80 -22.60
C GLU A 243 -7.99 -26.66 -21.89
N LEU A 244 -8.00 -26.77 -20.55
CA LEU A 244 -9.23 -26.58 -19.76
C LEU A 244 -9.80 -25.17 -19.91
N VAL A 245 -8.96 -24.14 -19.82
CA VAL A 245 -9.39 -22.71 -19.96
C VAL A 245 -9.93 -22.45 -21.37
N ASN A 246 -9.30 -23.03 -22.40
CA ASN A 246 -9.76 -22.87 -23.78
C ASN A 246 -11.04 -23.66 -24.11
N GLY A 247 -11.37 -24.64 -23.28
CA GLY A 247 -12.57 -25.50 -23.45
C GLY A 247 -13.81 -25.02 -22.72
N ILE A 248 -13.69 -23.96 -21.89
CA ILE A 248 -14.77 -23.30 -21.13
C ILE A 248 -15.16 -21.98 -21.80
#